data_ac6e231b400ab8d1d4649e78f639dbd9
#
_entry.id   ac6e231b400ab8d1d4649e78f639dbd9
#
_cell.length_a   1.000
_cell.length_b   1.000
_cell.length_c   1.000
_cell.angle_alpha   90.00
_cell.angle_beta   90.00
_cell.angle_gamma   90.00
#
_symmetry.space_group_name_H-M   'P 1'
#
loop_
_entity.id
_entity.type
_entity.pdbx_description
1 polymer ?
#
loop_
_entity_poly.entity_id
_entity_poly.type
_entity_poly.pdbx_seq_one_letter_code
_entity_poly.pdbx_strand_id
1 'polypeptide(L)'
;GDVYKRQAYTCSEGLPASSTVNYRAGLPFANLTLVGNEKICVFTSKATNILVDIHGEFSAPVDLDKARLLDTRAGTQPAAGSTTVFDPSTAPDLAGAEVAAVNVTSARSATNGYFTVWNCADTRPTASTLNYSAGEAIANLAMVDTTRPVCVYTSAPSDVVLDLVAVTTPTP
;
A
#
# COMPACT_ATOMS: atom_id res chain seq x y z
N GLY A 1 12.81 15.91 12.74
CA GLY A 1 13.24 14.84 13.67
C GLY A 1 13.83 13.69 12.89
N ASP A 2 14.61 12.83 13.56
CA ASP A 2 15.27 11.69 12.93
C ASP A 2 14.27 10.70 12.37
N VAL A 3 14.56 10.17 11.19
CA VAL A 3 13.79 9.11 10.55
C VAL A 3 14.50 7.79 10.78
N TYR A 4 13.80 6.85 11.39
CA TYR A 4 14.30 5.50 11.67
C TYR A 4 13.72 4.50 10.67
N LYS A 5 14.38 3.36 10.51
CA LYS A 5 14.00 2.31 9.56
C LYS A 5 13.53 1.06 10.27
N ARG A 6 12.53 0.42 9.70
CA ARG A 6 12.11 -0.96 10.01
C ARG A 6 12.10 -1.77 8.71
N GLN A 7 12.56 -3.02 8.80
CA GLN A 7 12.67 -3.92 7.66
C GLN A 7 12.13 -5.28 8.09
N ALA A 8 11.12 -5.79 7.38
CA ALA A 8 10.63 -7.14 7.52
C ALA A 8 11.06 -7.94 6.28
N TYR A 9 11.60 -9.14 6.49
CA TYR A 9 12.21 -9.94 5.43
C TYR A 9 12.30 -11.41 5.82
N THR A 10 12.46 -12.29 4.86
CA THR A 10 12.76 -13.70 5.11
C THR A 10 14.16 -13.82 5.70
N CYS A 11 14.30 -14.43 6.87
CA CYS A 11 15.60 -14.46 7.59
C CYS A 11 16.75 -15.06 6.77
N SER A 12 16.47 -16.04 5.91
CA SER A 12 17.45 -16.70 5.04
C SER A 12 18.00 -15.77 3.94
N GLU A 13 17.25 -14.72 3.55
CA GLU A 13 17.67 -13.76 2.52
C GLU A 13 18.60 -12.65 3.04
N GLY A 14 18.71 -12.54 4.36
CA GLY A 14 19.49 -11.49 4.99
C GLY A 14 18.82 -10.12 4.99
N LEU A 15 19.44 -9.16 5.67
CA LEU A 15 18.89 -7.81 5.84
C LEU A 15 18.87 -7.04 4.51
N PRO A 16 17.67 -6.65 3.98
CA PRO A 16 17.59 -5.93 2.72
C PRO A 16 18.08 -4.48 2.87
N ALA A 17 18.51 -3.85 1.76
CA ALA A 17 18.91 -2.45 1.74
C ALA A 17 17.73 -1.47 1.88
N SER A 18 16.55 -1.87 1.37
CA SER A 18 15.32 -1.07 1.43
C SER A 18 14.59 -1.22 2.76
N SER A 19 13.93 -0.17 3.22
CA SER A 19 13.07 -0.22 4.41
C SER A 19 11.65 -0.62 4.04
N THR A 20 11.03 -1.46 4.89
CA THR A 20 9.58 -1.74 4.81
C THR A 20 8.78 -0.53 5.28
N VAL A 21 9.21 0.12 6.36
CA VAL A 21 8.58 1.34 6.86
C VAL A 21 9.64 2.26 7.46
N ASN A 22 9.50 3.54 7.20
CA ASN A 22 10.22 4.59 7.91
C ASN A 22 9.33 5.14 9.02
N TYR A 23 9.87 5.34 10.21
CA TYR A 23 9.12 5.80 11.37
C TYR A 23 9.84 6.88 12.15
N ARG A 24 9.12 7.62 12.96
CA ARG A 24 9.62 8.66 13.88
C ARG A 24 9.19 8.34 15.30
N ALA A 25 9.90 8.88 16.27
CA ALA A 25 9.54 8.73 17.67
C ALA A 25 8.14 9.32 17.98
N GLY A 26 7.39 8.64 18.82
CA GLY A 26 6.11 9.14 19.35
C GLY A 26 4.90 8.97 18.45
N LEU A 27 5.05 8.43 17.25
CA LEU A 27 3.94 8.19 16.33
C LEU A 27 3.87 6.73 15.89
N PRO A 28 2.67 6.15 15.77
CA PRO A 28 2.50 4.83 15.18
C PRO A 28 2.62 4.93 13.65
N PHE A 29 3.43 4.06 13.06
CA PHE A 29 3.56 3.88 11.62
C PHE A 29 3.33 2.42 11.28
N ALA A 30 2.49 2.18 10.30
CA ALA A 30 2.19 0.87 9.75
C ALA A 30 2.52 0.81 8.26
N ASN A 31 2.87 -0.37 7.79
CA ASN A 31 2.91 -0.71 6.38
C ASN A 31 2.66 -2.21 6.23
N LEU A 32 2.03 -2.61 5.14
CA LEU A 32 1.92 -4.00 4.73
C LEU A 32 3.14 -4.36 3.88
N THR A 33 3.63 -5.59 4.00
CA THR A 33 4.69 -6.13 3.15
C THR A 33 4.45 -7.60 2.86
N LEU A 34 4.96 -8.06 1.72
CA LEU A 34 5.01 -9.47 1.38
C LEU A 34 6.37 -10.03 1.83
N VAL A 35 6.35 -11.18 2.46
CA VAL A 35 7.56 -11.90 2.90
C VAL A 35 7.37 -13.38 2.57
N GLY A 36 8.47 -14.11 2.38
CA GLY A 36 8.41 -15.57 2.18
C GLY A 36 7.80 -16.29 3.39
N ASN A 37 7.30 -17.49 3.18
CA ASN A 37 6.60 -18.31 4.19
C ASN A 37 7.55 -19.03 5.18
N GLU A 38 8.83 -18.69 5.18
CA GLU A 38 9.82 -19.18 6.13
C GLU A 38 9.85 -18.31 7.41
N LYS A 39 10.92 -18.44 8.19
CA LYS A 39 11.14 -17.60 9.36
C LYS A 39 11.26 -16.13 8.96
N ILE A 40 10.39 -15.28 9.51
CA ILE A 40 10.37 -13.83 9.27
C ILE A 40 11.25 -13.14 10.30
N CYS A 41 12.13 -12.28 9.81
CA CYS A 41 12.98 -11.40 10.59
C CYS A 41 12.47 -9.95 10.51
N VAL A 42 12.54 -9.25 11.64
CA VAL A 42 12.23 -7.81 11.71
C VAL A 42 13.40 -7.08 12.34
N PHE A 43 13.99 -6.19 11.57
CA PHE A 43 15.05 -5.28 12.03
C PHE A 43 14.47 -3.90 12.33
N THR A 44 14.96 -3.25 13.38
CA THR A 44 14.68 -1.85 13.69
C THR A 44 15.99 -1.10 13.97
N SER A 45 16.15 0.08 13.38
CA SER A 45 17.36 0.91 13.58
C SER A 45 17.37 1.64 14.95
N LYS A 46 16.22 1.67 15.66
CA LYS A 46 16.08 2.19 17.03
C LYS A 46 15.08 1.34 17.79
N ALA A 47 15.24 1.27 19.10
CA ALA A 47 14.32 0.57 19.99
C ALA A 47 12.89 1.12 19.82
N THR A 48 11.93 0.22 19.59
CA THR A 48 10.52 0.53 19.39
C THR A 48 9.67 -0.70 19.68
N ASN A 49 8.42 -0.50 20.03
CA ASN A 49 7.45 -1.58 20.09
C ASN A 49 7.06 -1.98 18.65
N ILE A 50 6.89 -3.28 18.42
CA ILE A 50 6.49 -3.85 17.14
C ILE A 50 5.18 -4.58 17.36
N LEU A 51 4.21 -4.30 16.51
CA LEU A 51 2.99 -5.07 16.32
C LEU A 51 3.05 -5.68 14.92
N VAL A 52 2.77 -6.97 14.82
CA VAL A 52 2.73 -7.69 13.54
C VAL A 52 1.38 -8.37 13.43
N ASP A 53 0.64 -8.03 12.39
CA ASP A 53 -0.62 -8.66 12.02
C ASP A 53 -0.44 -9.42 10.71
N ILE A 54 -0.97 -10.65 10.63
CA ILE A 54 -0.99 -11.45 9.40
C ILE A 54 -2.35 -11.25 8.76
N HIS A 55 -2.35 -10.70 7.55
CA HIS A 55 -3.58 -10.45 6.78
C HIS A 55 -3.99 -11.64 5.90
N GLY A 56 -3.04 -12.50 5.57
CA GLY A 56 -3.28 -13.68 4.75
C GLY A 56 -1.99 -14.32 4.27
N GLU A 57 -2.15 -15.43 3.56
CA GLU A 57 -1.06 -16.14 2.89
C GLU A 57 -1.46 -16.44 1.43
N PHE A 58 -0.46 -16.58 0.57
CA PHE A 58 -0.64 -16.97 -0.82
C PHE A 58 -0.12 -18.39 -1.00
N SER A 59 -0.97 -19.27 -1.54
CA SER A 59 -0.59 -20.63 -1.92
C SER A 59 -0.11 -20.72 -3.38
N ALA A 60 -0.35 -19.68 -4.18
CA ALA A 60 0.09 -19.58 -5.58
C ALA A 60 1.36 -18.73 -5.70
N PRO A 61 2.15 -18.90 -6.76
CA PRO A 61 3.25 -17.99 -7.08
C PRO A 61 2.75 -16.54 -7.16
N VAL A 62 3.55 -15.61 -6.64
CA VAL A 62 3.31 -14.18 -6.74
C VAL A 62 4.30 -13.63 -7.75
N ASP A 63 3.80 -13.15 -8.89
CA ASP A 63 4.63 -12.47 -9.87
C ASP A 63 4.89 -11.03 -9.40
N LEU A 64 6.19 -10.68 -9.29
CA LEU A 64 6.61 -9.33 -8.96
C LEU A 64 6.65 -8.51 -10.25
N ASP A 65 5.68 -7.63 -10.42
CA ASP A 65 5.63 -6.68 -11.51
C ASP A 65 5.63 -5.25 -10.94
N LYS A 66 6.13 -4.30 -11.72
CA LYS A 66 6.22 -2.90 -11.30
C LYS A 66 5.66 -2.00 -12.41
N ALA A 67 4.45 -1.51 -12.19
CA ALA A 67 3.81 -0.58 -13.09
C ALA A 67 3.13 0.55 -12.31
N ARG A 68 3.02 1.74 -12.93
CA ARG A 68 2.18 2.82 -12.45
C ARG A 68 0.76 2.58 -12.95
N LEU A 69 -0.17 2.27 -12.02
CA LEU A 69 -1.58 2.00 -12.35
C LEU A 69 -2.41 3.29 -12.38
N LEU A 70 -2.16 4.21 -11.45
CA LEU A 70 -2.87 5.47 -11.34
C LEU A 70 -1.95 6.57 -10.81
N ASP A 71 -2.07 7.78 -11.39
CA ASP A 71 -1.37 8.97 -10.90
C ASP A 71 -2.21 10.22 -11.13
N THR A 72 -2.83 10.74 -10.08
CA THR A 72 -3.67 11.95 -10.21
C THR A 72 -2.88 13.25 -10.25
N ARG A 73 -1.56 13.21 -10.03
CA ARG A 73 -0.70 14.40 -10.02
C ARG A 73 -0.62 15.11 -11.36
N ALA A 74 -0.92 14.40 -12.45
CA ALA A 74 -0.99 14.96 -13.81
C ALA A 74 -2.30 15.70 -14.08
N GLY A 75 -3.29 15.59 -13.21
CA GLY A 75 -4.62 16.17 -13.35
C GLY A 75 -5.03 17.06 -12.18
N THR A 76 -6.34 17.08 -11.92
CA THR A 76 -6.90 17.81 -10.78
C THR A 76 -6.75 16.98 -9.50
N GLN A 77 -6.19 17.57 -8.45
CA GLN A 77 -6.08 16.93 -7.15
C GLN A 77 -7.45 16.54 -6.61
N PRO A 78 -7.65 15.29 -6.17
CA PRO A 78 -8.87 14.85 -5.51
C PRO A 78 -9.21 15.72 -4.29
N ALA A 79 -10.47 16.20 -4.23
CA ALA A 79 -10.95 17.05 -3.15
C ALA A 79 -11.22 16.24 -1.87
N ALA A 80 -11.29 16.93 -0.72
CA ALA A 80 -11.71 16.31 0.54
C ALA A 80 -13.07 15.64 0.40
N GLY A 81 -13.18 14.43 0.92
CA GLY A 81 -14.42 13.64 0.90
C GLY A 81 -14.74 13.00 -0.46
N SER A 82 -13.86 13.14 -1.46
CA SER A 82 -14.06 12.53 -2.77
C SER A 82 -13.56 11.10 -2.84
N THR A 83 -13.99 10.39 -3.88
CA THR A 83 -13.54 9.03 -4.20
C THR A 83 -12.96 9.01 -5.62
N THR A 84 -11.74 8.56 -5.74
CA THR A 84 -11.09 8.26 -7.03
C THR A 84 -11.37 6.81 -7.38
N VAL A 85 -11.77 6.54 -8.61
CA VAL A 85 -12.04 5.18 -9.11
C VAL A 85 -10.92 4.78 -10.06
N PHE A 86 -10.37 3.60 -9.85
CA PHE A 86 -9.46 2.93 -10.75
C PHE A 86 -10.13 1.68 -11.31
N ASP A 87 -10.15 1.55 -12.63
CA ASP A 87 -10.67 0.36 -13.31
C ASP A 87 -9.49 -0.55 -13.72
N PRO A 88 -9.31 -1.71 -13.06
CA PRO A 88 -8.22 -2.62 -13.34
C PRO A 88 -8.22 -3.15 -14.78
N SER A 89 -9.39 -3.23 -15.43
CA SER A 89 -9.51 -3.71 -16.82
C SER A 89 -8.79 -2.81 -17.84
N THR A 90 -8.48 -1.57 -17.44
CA THR A 90 -7.75 -0.61 -18.28
C THR A 90 -6.23 -0.74 -18.18
N ALA A 91 -5.72 -1.56 -17.25
CA ALA A 91 -4.29 -1.76 -17.00
C ALA A 91 -3.81 -3.10 -17.57
N PRO A 92 -3.02 -3.10 -18.66
CA PRO A 92 -2.50 -4.34 -19.26
C PRO A 92 -1.69 -5.21 -18.29
N ASP A 93 -0.98 -4.57 -17.35
CA ASP A 93 -0.17 -5.25 -16.33
C ASP A 93 -1.01 -6.06 -15.32
N LEU A 94 -2.34 -5.90 -15.33
CA LEU A 94 -3.27 -6.66 -14.50
C LEU A 94 -4.06 -7.72 -15.28
N ALA A 95 -3.70 -7.96 -16.54
CA ALA A 95 -4.42 -8.92 -17.39
C ALA A 95 -4.34 -10.34 -16.79
N GLY A 96 -5.50 -10.92 -16.49
CA GLY A 96 -5.60 -12.26 -15.89
C GLY A 96 -5.29 -12.34 -14.40
N ALA A 97 -4.96 -11.24 -13.74
CA ALA A 97 -4.80 -11.21 -12.30
C ALA A 97 -6.17 -11.18 -11.59
N GLU A 98 -6.28 -11.85 -10.46
CA GLU A 98 -7.46 -11.77 -9.58
C GLU A 98 -7.21 -10.87 -8.38
N VAL A 99 -5.97 -10.85 -7.88
CA VAL A 99 -5.56 -10.01 -6.74
C VAL A 99 -4.25 -9.33 -7.08
N ALA A 100 -4.15 -8.06 -6.75
CA ALA A 100 -2.89 -7.32 -6.81
C ALA A 100 -2.50 -6.73 -5.45
N ALA A 101 -1.19 -6.75 -5.20
CA ALA A 101 -0.58 -5.93 -4.16
C ALA A 101 -0.23 -4.57 -4.78
N VAL A 102 -0.84 -3.51 -4.29
CA VAL A 102 -0.61 -2.15 -4.79
C VAL A 102 -0.07 -1.26 -3.68
N ASN A 103 0.96 -0.49 -3.99
CA ASN A 103 1.45 0.55 -3.11
C ASN A 103 0.60 1.81 -3.32
N VAL A 104 -0.18 2.16 -2.31
CA VAL A 104 -1.07 3.33 -2.31
C VAL A 104 -0.32 4.49 -1.69
N THR A 105 -0.05 5.54 -2.46
CA THR A 105 0.71 6.70 -1.99
C THR A 105 -0.17 7.95 -1.99
N SER A 106 -0.17 8.67 -0.86
CA SER A 106 -0.65 10.04 -0.74
C SER A 106 0.47 11.00 -1.13
N ALA A 107 0.17 12.01 -1.94
CA ALA A 107 1.15 13.01 -2.36
C ALA A 107 0.53 14.41 -2.40
N ARG A 108 1.37 15.43 -2.23
CA ARG A 108 1.03 16.86 -2.32
C ARG A 108 -0.14 17.29 -1.42
N SER A 109 -0.40 16.59 -0.31
CA SER A 109 -1.43 17.01 0.65
C SER A 109 -0.94 18.18 1.50
N ALA A 110 -1.73 19.24 1.59
CA ALA A 110 -1.44 20.39 2.46
C ALA A 110 -1.94 20.18 3.90
N THR A 111 -2.69 19.14 4.17
CA THR A 111 -3.29 18.82 5.47
C THR A 111 -3.17 17.34 5.80
N ASN A 112 -3.26 16.99 7.07
CA ASN A 112 -3.35 15.60 7.50
C ASN A 112 -4.65 14.97 7.01
N GLY A 113 -4.60 13.69 6.68
CA GLY A 113 -5.77 12.95 6.23
C GLY A 113 -5.53 11.46 6.18
N TYR A 114 -6.47 10.74 5.55
CA TYR A 114 -6.36 9.31 5.34
C TYR A 114 -7.00 8.89 4.02
N PHE A 115 -6.55 7.76 3.52
CA PHE A 115 -7.19 7.02 2.45
C PHE A 115 -7.88 5.78 3.00
N THR A 116 -9.00 5.42 2.37
CA THR A 116 -9.61 4.10 2.48
C THR A 116 -9.69 3.51 1.08
N VAL A 117 -9.20 2.29 0.90
CA VAL A 117 -9.21 1.54 -0.36
C VAL A 117 -10.14 0.37 -0.23
N TRP A 118 -11.01 0.16 -1.23
CA TRP A 118 -11.96 -0.96 -1.25
C TRP A 118 -12.47 -1.21 -2.67
N ASN A 119 -13.15 -2.33 -2.91
CA ASN A 119 -13.87 -2.55 -4.16
C ASN A 119 -15.11 -1.67 -4.22
N CYS A 120 -15.28 -0.92 -5.30
CA CYS A 120 -16.35 0.07 -5.43
C CYS A 120 -17.76 -0.53 -5.28
N ALA A 121 -17.96 -1.81 -5.55
CA ALA A 121 -19.23 -2.50 -5.38
C ALA A 121 -19.61 -2.77 -3.91
N ASP A 122 -18.61 -2.70 -3.01
CA ASP A 122 -18.81 -2.98 -1.59
C ASP A 122 -19.07 -1.68 -0.81
N THR A 123 -19.55 -1.81 0.43
CA THR A 123 -19.64 -0.65 1.33
C THR A 123 -18.25 -0.21 1.76
N ARG A 124 -17.98 1.10 1.70
CA ARG A 124 -16.71 1.66 2.14
C ARG A 124 -16.43 1.27 3.61
N PRO A 125 -15.27 0.64 3.90
CA PRO A 125 -14.84 0.36 5.27
C PRO A 125 -14.68 1.63 6.10
N THR A 126 -14.87 1.52 7.41
CA THR A 126 -14.58 2.62 8.35
C THR A 126 -13.10 2.73 8.68
N ALA A 127 -12.34 1.65 8.50
CA ALA A 127 -10.89 1.62 8.69
C ALA A 127 -10.16 2.35 7.56
N SER A 128 -9.10 3.07 7.92
CA SER A 128 -8.18 3.67 6.94
C SER A 128 -7.18 2.64 6.42
N THR A 129 -6.88 2.69 5.13
CA THR A 129 -5.77 1.94 4.53
C THR A 129 -4.44 2.66 4.75
N LEU A 130 -4.44 3.99 4.69
CA LEU A 130 -3.27 4.84 4.83
C LEU A 130 -3.64 6.12 5.59
N ASN A 131 -2.85 6.47 6.61
CA ASN A 131 -2.91 7.81 7.22
C ASN A 131 -1.70 8.61 6.75
N TYR A 132 -1.89 9.87 6.39
CA TYR A 132 -0.84 10.74 5.88
C TYR A 132 -0.78 12.09 6.58
N SER A 133 0.41 12.68 6.57
CA SER A 133 0.70 13.99 7.13
C SER A 133 0.85 15.05 6.04
N ALA A 134 0.54 16.30 6.40
CA ALA A 134 0.74 17.44 5.52
C ALA A 134 2.20 17.55 5.03
N GLY A 135 2.36 17.82 3.75
CA GLY A 135 3.67 18.02 3.11
C GLY A 135 4.51 16.77 2.93
N GLU A 136 4.02 15.59 3.29
CA GLU A 136 4.74 14.32 3.16
C GLU A 136 4.10 13.43 2.10
N ALA A 137 4.95 12.71 1.36
CA ALA A 137 4.51 11.58 0.55
C ALA A 137 4.58 10.31 1.41
N ILE A 138 3.45 9.70 1.69
CA ILE A 138 3.35 8.52 2.55
C ILE A 138 2.65 7.41 1.77
N ALA A 139 3.18 6.21 1.87
CA ALA A 139 2.67 5.03 1.19
C ALA A 139 2.33 3.91 2.16
N ASN A 140 1.37 3.09 1.79
CA ASN A 140 1.09 1.79 2.40
C ASN A 140 0.71 0.79 1.32
N LEU A 141 1.06 -0.47 1.52
CA LEU A 141 0.64 -1.55 0.63
C LEU A 141 -0.81 -1.91 0.93
N ALA A 142 -1.60 -2.15 -0.12
CA ALA A 142 -2.95 -2.67 -0.05
C ALA A 142 -3.10 -3.88 -0.99
N MET A 143 -3.89 -4.87 -0.56
CA MET A 143 -4.35 -5.95 -1.43
C MET A 143 -5.69 -5.55 -2.04
N VAL A 144 -5.80 -5.66 -3.35
CA VAL A 144 -7.02 -5.31 -4.09
C VAL A 144 -7.45 -6.46 -4.99
N ASP A 145 -8.76 -6.70 -5.03
CA ASP A 145 -9.39 -7.57 -6.04
C ASP A 145 -9.41 -6.82 -7.37
N THR A 146 -8.74 -7.36 -8.38
CA THR A 146 -8.58 -6.76 -9.71
C THR A 146 -9.69 -7.16 -10.69
N THR A 147 -10.63 -7.97 -10.27
CA THR A 147 -11.80 -8.35 -11.09
C THR A 147 -12.87 -7.27 -11.12
N ARG A 148 -12.76 -6.24 -10.27
CA ARG A 148 -13.73 -5.17 -10.09
C ARG A 148 -13.05 -3.81 -9.90
N PRO A 149 -13.74 -2.69 -10.21
CA PRO A 149 -13.22 -1.35 -9.94
C PRO A 149 -12.81 -1.14 -8.48
N VAL A 150 -11.68 -0.47 -8.29
CA VAL A 150 -11.11 -0.14 -6.98
C VAL A 150 -11.36 1.33 -6.67
N CYS A 151 -11.90 1.59 -5.50
CA CYS A 151 -12.20 2.91 -4.99
C CYS A 151 -11.16 3.34 -3.96
N VAL A 152 -10.73 4.62 -4.05
CA VAL A 152 -9.84 5.27 -3.08
C VAL A 152 -10.52 6.53 -2.58
N TYR A 153 -11.02 6.51 -1.36
CA TYR A 153 -11.55 7.68 -0.69
C TYR A 153 -10.43 8.50 -0.05
N THR A 154 -10.52 9.81 -0.15
CA THR A 154 -9.64 10.74 0.57
C THR A 154 -10.43 11.62 1.54
N SER A 155 -9.97 11.70 2.80
CA SER A 155 -10.61 12.55 3.82
C SER A 155 -10.21 14.02 3.73
N ALA A 156 -9.08 14.32 3.11
CA ALA A 156 -8.56 15.68 2.87
C ALA A 156 -7.96 15.74 1.44
N PRO A 157 -7.79 16.94 0.84
CA PRO A 157 -7.24 17.04 -0.50
C PRO A 157 -5.86 16.38 -0.59
N SER A 158 -5.71 15.41 -1.48
CA SER A 158 -4.45 14.70 -1.69
C SER A 158 -4.45 14.01 -3.06
N ASP A 159 -3.29 13.97 -3.69
CA ASP A 159 -3.12 13.12 -4.84
C ASP A 159 -3.00 11.66 -4.44
N VAL A 160 -3.56 10.82 -5.30
CA VAL A 160 -3.54 9.37 -5.21
C VAL A 160 -2.59 8.84 -6.27
N VAL A 161 -1.64 8.01 -5.82
CA VAL A 161 -0.78 7.25 -6.70
C VAL A 161 -0.92 5.77 -6.35
N LEU A 162 -1.16 4.93 -7.36
CA LEU A 162 -1.20 3.48 -7.21
C LEU A 162 -0.08 2.87 -8.05
N ASP A 163 0.83 2.17 -7.39
CA ASP A 163 1.92 1.43 -8.03
C ASP A 163 1.71 -0.06 -7.82
N LEU A 164 1.74 -0.84 -8.88
CA LEU A 164 1.74 -2.29 -8.82
C LEU A 164 3.04 -2.79 -8.18
N VAL A 165 2.91 -3.75 -7.29
CA VAL A 165 4.04 -4.43 -6.62
C VAL A 165 4.07 -5.91 -6.99
N ALA A 166 2.91 -6.54 -7.03
CA ALA A 166 2.80 -7.95 -7.33
C ALA A 166 1.36 -8.31 -7.76
N VAL A 167 1.23 -9.38 -8.51
CA VAL A 167 -0.06 -9.98 -8.89
C VAL A 167 -0.11 -11.46 -8.51
N THR A 168 -1.31 -11.95 -8.27
CA THR A 168 -1.59 -13.39 -8.24
C THR A 168 -2.38 -13.73 -9.49
N THR A 169 -1.93 -14.74 -10.22
CA THR A 169 -2.72 -15.34 -11.31
C THR A 169 -3.40 -16.59 -10.78
N PRO A 170 -4.61 -16.92 -11.29
CA PRO A 170 -5.24 -18.20 -10.95
C PRO A 170 -4.30 -19.35 -11.27
N THR A 171 -4.23 -20.32 -10.37
CA THR A 171 -3.60 -21.59 -10.71
C THR A 171 -4.46 -22.31 -11.75
N PRO A 172 -3.91 -22.74 -12.88
CA PRO A 172 -4.66 -23.42 -13.92
C PRO A 172 -5.26 -24.75 -13.43
#